data_e159d5ed2a4d072eac6c253e5e09d029
#
_entry.id   e159d5ed2a4d072eac6c253e5e09d029
#
_cell.length_a   1.000
_cell.length_b   1.000
_cell.length_c   1.000
_cell.angle_alpha   90.00
_cell.angle_beta   90.00
_cell.angle_gamma   90.00
#
_symmetry.space_group_name_H-M   'P 1'
#
loop_
_entity.id
_entity.type
_entity.pdbx_description
1 polymer ?
#
loop_
_entity_poly.entity_id
_entity_poly.type
_entity_poly.pdbx_seq_one_letter_code
_entity_poly.pdbx_strand_id
1 'polypeptide(L)'
;MTTPTDNALGEKRIRKKFRGKFVVITGASSGIGRQVAIDFAMGGASKVIIIARTEPKLIELQRMIEQTTFHGSRETKGPDVIPYVCDVSRRHEVIAMGRDLLQKLGRIDILVNNAGFGALRYVGAQEIDEIEAIMHTNYFGMVYCTKVFLNSMLSRRTGHIVNIASVAASFGIAGMAAYCASKYAMLGFSESLHHELHGTGVGITVVSPIGVKTNFFNNKFFPGRIPNYTGLMLNPKTVSRSVISASCSPRLEIVVPFYIRAAIWLKCTLPYLINPLVGTLSRKQMNV
;
A
#
# COMPACT_ATOMS: atom_id res chain seq x y z
N MET A 1 -21.53 20.99 7.50
CA MET A 1 -20.40 21.81 8.02
C MET A 1 -19.97 21.19 9.33
N THR A 2 -18.84 20.45 9.33
CA THR A 2 -18.27 19.89 10.58
C THR A 2 -17.48 20.99 11.27
N THR A 3 -17.74 21.21 12.54
CA THR A 3 -17.09 22.25 13.36
C THR A 3 -15.60 21.89 13.59
N PRO A 4 -14.71 22.91 13.82
CA PRO A 4 -13.29 22.68 14.11
C PRO A 4 -13.06 21.77 15.34
N THR A 5 -14.00 21.72 16.27
CA THR A 5 -13.98 20.86 17.47
C THR A 5 -14.17 19.38 17.16
N ASP A 6 -14.96 19.00 16.15
CA ASP A 6 -15.16 17.60 15.75
C ASP A 6 -13.90 17.00 15.10
N ASN A 7 -13.13 17.82 14.39
CA ASN A 7 -11.84 17.39 13.81
C ASN A 7 -10.78 17.14 14.91
N ALA A 8 -10.71 18.01 15.93
CA ALA A 8 -9.73 17.87 17.02
C ALA A 8 -10.02 16.67 17.93
N LEU A 9 -11.30 16.37 18.17
CA LEU A 9 -11.74 15.18 18.92
C LEU A 9 -11.49 13.90 18.12
N GLY A 10 -11.71 13.93 16.83
CA GLY A 10 -11.38 12.82 15.91
C GLY A 10 -9.87 12.53 15.88
N GLU A 11 -9.04 13.55 15.78
CA GLU A 11 -7.58 13.43 15.80
C GLU A 11 -7.03 12.93 17.15
N LYS A 12 -7.56 13.41 18.28
CA LYS A 12 -7.21 12.88 19.62
C LYS A 12 -7.60 11.41 19.80
N ARG A 13 -8.72 10.98 19.21
CA ARG A 13 -9.19 9.59 19.27
C ARG A 13 -8.34 8.65 18.41
N ILE A 14 -7.77 9.13 17.29
CA ILE A 14 -6.85 8.39 16.42
C ILE A 14 -5.49 8.23 17.10
N ARG A 15 -4.97 9.26 17.79
CA ARG A 15 -3.69 9.22 18.52
C ARG A 15 -3.56 8.12 19.58
N LYS A 16 -4.67 7.55 20.05
CA LYS A 16 -4.65 6.44 21.03
C LYS A 16 -4.76 5.04 20.39
N LYS A 17 -5.15 4.92 19.11
CA LYS A 17 -5.49 3.63 18.50
C LYS A 17 -4.29 2.76 18.18
N PHE A 18 -3.14 3.35 17.89
CA PHE A 18 -1.92 2.62 17.53
C PHE A 18 -0.87 2.60 18.63
N ARG A 19 -1.22 3.05 19.84
CA ARG A 19 -0.30 3.03 20.99
C ARG A 19 0.17 1.59 21.27
N GLY A 20 1.48 1.43 21.40
CA GLY A 20 2.11 0.13 21.55
C GLY A 20 2.30 -0.66 20.26
N LYS A 21 1.78 -0.21 19.11
CA LYS A 21 1.87 -0.94 17.84
C LYS A 21 3.20 -0.68 17.12
N PHE A 22 3.73 -1.74 16.51
CA PHE A 22 4.91 -1.75 15.66
C PHE A 22 4.46 -1.96 14.22
N VAL A 23 4.73 -0.98 13.36
CA VAL A 23 4.22 -0.92 11.98
C VAL A 23 5.38 -0.97 11.00
N VAL A 24 5.33 -1.90 10.07
CA VAL A 24 6.26 -1.99 8.93
C VAL A 24 5.58 -1.49 7.67
N ILE A 25 6.24 -0.60 6.91
CA ILE A 25 5.70 -0.04 5.67
C ILE A 25 6.74 -0.16 4.56
N THR A 26 6.43 -0.90 3.51
CA THR A 26 7.29 -1.03 2.33
C THR A 26 7.00 0.08 1.31
N GLY A 27 8.03 0.52 0.56
CA GLY A 27 7.89 1.62 -0.38
C GLY A 27 7.61 2.97 0.30
N ALA A 28 8.12 3.17 1.51
CA ALA A 28 7.83 4.34 2.35
C ALA A 28 8.51 5.64 1.88
N SER A 29 9.46 5.59 0.94
CA SER A 29 10.24 6.76 0.50
C SER A 29 9.43 7.82 -0.24
N SER A 30 8.22 7.53 -0.71
CA SER A 30 7.38 8.46 -1.49
C SER A 30 5.90 8.10 -1.48
N GLY A 31 5.07 8.99 -2.01
CA GLY A 31 3.67 8.75 -2.34
C GLY A 31 2.82 8.24 -1.17
N ILE A 32 2.08 7.16 -1.42
CA ILE A 32 1.16 6.57 -0.45
C ILE A 32 1.93 6.06 0.77
N GLY A 33 3.02 5.31 0.58
CA GLY A 33 3.79 4.73 1.70
C GLY A 33 4.37 5.79 2.63
N ARG A 34 4.88 6.92 2.08
CA ARG A 34 5.33 8.06 2.86
C ARG A 34 4.20 8.67 3.70
N GLN A 35 3.04 8.87 3.10
CA GLN A 35 1.88 9.42 3.81
C GLN A 35 1.36 8.46 4.90
N VAL A 36 1.35 7.16 4.62
CA VAL A 36 0.95 6.11 5.59
C VAL A 36 1.90 6.11 6.79
N ALA A 37 3.21 6.23 6.57
CA ALA A 37 4.20 6.31 7.66
C ALA A 37 3.94 7.52 8.58
N ILE A 38 3.68 8.69 7.99
CA ILE A 38 3.33 9.91 8.72
C ILE A 38 2.06 9.69 9.54
N ASP A 39 1.00 9.14 8.92
CA ASP A 39 -0.30 9.02 9.57
C ASP A 39 -0.28 7.96 10.70
N PHE A 40 0.49 6.88 10.59
CA PHE A 40 0.72 5.95 11.71
C PHE A 40 1.51 6.59 12.85
N ALA A 41 2.55 7.34 12.52
CA ALA A 41 3.34 8.07 13.51
C ALA A 41 2.47 9.07 14.28
N MET A 42 1.70 9.90 13.57
CA MET A 42 0.74 10.84 14.15
C MET A 42 -0.40 10.12 14.89
N GLY A 43 -0.74 8.91 14.48
CA GLY A 43 -1.72 8.02 15.10
C GLY A 43 -1.25 7.36 16.40
N GLY A 44 -0.02 7.62 16.84
CA GLY A 44 0.53 7.15 18.10
C GLY A 44 1.16 5.76 18.04
N ALA A 45 1.52 5.25 16.86
CA ALA A 45 2.32 4.02 16.74
C ALA A 45 3.62 4.18 17.55
N SER A 46 4.04 3.14 18.26
CA SER A 46 5.26 3.21 19.08
C SER A 46 6.52 3.06 18.24
N LYS A 47 6.44 2.24 17.18
CA LYS A 47 7.52 2.09 16.21
C LYS A 47 6.96 2.10 14.79
N VAL A 48 7.63 2.86 13.91
CA VAL A 48 7.30 2.93 12.48
C VAL A 48 8.54 2.58 11.68
N ILE A 49 8.58 1.36 11.16
CA ILE A 49 9.68 0.86 10.33
C ILE A 49 9.38 1.23 8.89
N ILE A 50 10.21 2.09 8.31
CA ILE A 50 10.07 2.62 6.96
C ILE A 50 11.07 1.96 6.03
N ILE A 51 10.58 1.22 5.02
CA ILE A 51 11.39 0.39 4.13
C ILE A 51 11.36 0.94 2.72
N ALA A 52 12.54 1.14 2.13
CA ALA A 52 12.73 1.45 0.71
C ALA A 52 14.17 1.16 0.27
N ARG A 53 14.47 1.31 -1.03
CA ARG A 53 15.81 1.14 -1.60
C ARG A 53 16.72 2.35 -1.43
N THR A 54 16.15 3.53 -1.21
CA THR A 54 16.87 4.81 -1.24
C THR A 54 17.00 5.36 0.17
N GLU A 55 18.15 5.15 0.79
CA GLU A 55 18.44 5.55 2.16
C GLU A 55 18.23 7.05 2.43
N PRO A 56 18.78 8.00 1.63
CA PRO A 56 18.60 9.42 1.89
C PRO A 56 17.14 9.85 2.03
N LYS A 57 16.22 9.27 1.24
CA LYS A 57 14.78 9.56 1.32
C LYS A 57 14.13 8.99 2.58
N LEU A 58 14.64 7.89 3.11
CA LEU A 58 14.18 7.31 4.38
C LEU A 58 14.62 8.19 5.55
N ILE A 59 15.87 8.66 5.54
CA ILE A 59 16.40 9.56 6.57
C ILE A 59 15.67 10.92 6.55
N GLU A 60 15.38 11.46 5.35
CA GLU A 60 14.54 12.66 5.21
C GLU A 60 13.17 12.48 5.86
N LEU A 61 12.51 11.35 5.55
CA LEU A 61 11.18 11.04 6.09
C LEU A 61 11.22 10.86 7.61
N GLN A 62 12.23 10.16 8.13
CA GLN A 62 12.45 10.01 9.58
C GLN A 62 12.54 11.37 10.26
N ARG A 63 13.44 12.24 9.81
CA ARG A 63 13.63 13.58 10.39
C ARG A 63 12.33 14.40 10.35
N MET A 64 11.62 14.34 9.23
CA MET A 64 10.36 15.06 9.09
C MET A 64 9.29 14.57 10.08
N ILE A 65 9.16 13.25 10.28
CA ILE A 65 8.20 12.69 11.25
C ILE A 65 8.59 13.09 12.66
N GLU A 66 9.87 12.98 13.02
CA GLU A 66 10.38 13.36 14.33
C GLU A 66 10.10 14.83 14.63
N GLN A 67 10.41 15.75 13.71
CA GLN A 67 10.11 17.17 13.85
C GLN A 67 8.62 17.45 14.03
N THR A 68 7.76 16.78 13.26
CA THR A 68 6.31 16.99 13.31
C THR A 68 5.70 16.47 14.62
N THR A 69 6.25 15.39 15.18
CA THR A 69 5.72 14.78 16.41
C THR A 69 6.21 15.47 17.68
N PHE A 70 7.39 16.10 17.66
CA PHE A 70 7.94 16.86 18.80
C PHE A 70 7.13 18.11 19.18
N HIS A 71 6.39 18.71 18.24
CA HIS A 71 5.63 19.95 18.49
C HIS A 71 4.31 19.76 19.24
N GLY A 72 3.96 18.52 19.65
CA GLY A 72 2.62 18.21 20.17
C GLY A 72 2.45 18.08 21.69
N SER A 73 3.47 17.84 22.47
CA SER A 73 3.48 17.93 23.95
C SER A 73 4.84 17.50 24.52
N ARG A 74 5.32 18.20 25.55
CA ARG A 74 6.59 17.90 26.25
C ARG A 74 6.59 16.58 27.03
N GLU A 75 5.47 15.88 27.13
CA GLU A 75 5.31 14.70 28.00
C GLU A 75 5.29 13.34 27.30
N THR A 76 5.20 13.27 25.98
CA THR A 76 5.17 11.97 25.28
C THR A 76 6.28 11.91 24.23
N LYS A 77 7.20 10.96 24.41
CA LYS A 77 8.20 10.59 23.39
C LYS A 77 7.44 10.22 22.10
N GLY A 78 7.82 10.87 20.99
CA GLY A 78 7.30 10.55 19.65
C GLY A 78 7.56 9.09 19.27
N PRO A 79 7.00 8.61 18.14
CA PRO A 79 7.28 7.26 17.66
C PRO A 79 8.78 7.09 17.37
N ASP A 80 9.28 5.90 17.60
CA ASP A 80 10.60 5.50 17.14
C ASP A 80 10.49 5.15 15.64
N VAL A 81 11.06 6.01 14.79
CA VAL A 81 11.02 5.83 13.34
C VAL A 81 12.31 5.16 12.89
N ILE A 82 12.22 3.96 12.35
CA ILE A 82 13.36 3.11 12.00
C ILE A 82 13.47 3.00 10.47
N PRO A 83 14.42 3.69 9.83
CA PRO A 83 14.71 3.49 8.42
C PRO A 83 15.41 2.14 8.20
N TYR A 84 14.98 1.41 7.17
CA TYR A 84 15.59 0.15 6.77
C TYR A 84 15.72 0.07 5.25
N VAL A 85 16.96 -0.06 4.76
CA VAL A 85 17.22 -0.20 3.33
C VAL A 85 17.00 -1.65 2.93
N CYS A 86 16.07 -1.89 2.01
CA CYS A 86 15.78 -3.23 1.48
C CYS A 86 15.09 -3.12 0.12
N ASP A 87 15.53 -3.92 -0.84
CA ASP A 87 14.80 -4.16 -2.08
C ASP A 87 13.85 -5.36 -1.90
N VAL A 88 12.56 -5.07 -1.82
CA VAL A 88 11.54 -6.12 -1.61
C VAL A 88 11.45 -7.13 -2.75
N SER A 89 11.96 -6.82 -3.94
CA SER A 89 12.03 -7.76 -5.06
C SER A 89 13.05 -8.87 -4.83
N ARG A 90 13.98 -8.68 -3.90
CA ARG A 90 15.06 -9.60 -3.58
C ARG A 90 14.73 -10.44 -2.35
N ARG A 91 14.31 -11.67 -2.56
CA ARG A 91 13.90 -12.60 -1.51
C ARG A 91 14.88 -12.68 -0.33
N HIS A 92 16.18 -12.76 -0.60
CA HIS A 92 17.21 -12.90 0.43
C HIS A 92 17.31 -11.65 1.31
N GLU A 93 17.18 -10.45 0.72
CA GLU A 93 17.18 -9.19 1.48
C GLU A 93 15.96 -9.11 2.42
N VAL A 94 14.77 -9.52 1.93
CA VAL A 94 13.55 -9.52 2.75
C VAL A 94 13.64 -10.52 3.90
N ILE A 95 14.21 -11.71 3.66
CA ILE A 95 14.42 -12.71 4.72
C ILE A 95 15.39 -12.18 5.78
N ALA A 96 16.51 -11.57 5.36
CA ALA A 96 17.48 -11.00 6.27
C ALA A 96 16.87 -9.86 7.10
N MET A 97 16.19 -8.93 6.44
CA MET A 97 15.46 -7.82 7.08
C MET A 97 14.44 -8.32 8.12
N GLY A 98 13.62 -9.29 7.74
CA GLY A 98 12.60 -9.79 8.66
C GLY A 98 13.17 -10.49 9.88
N ARG A 99 14.24 -11.26 9.70
CA ARG A 99 14.97 -11.90 10.81
C ARG A 99 15.54 -10.84 11.76
N ASP A 100 16.22 -9.83 11.23
CA ASP A 100 16.82 -8.73 12.00
C ASP A 100 15.75 -7.94 12.78
N LEU A 101 14.64 -7.57 12.11
CA LEU A 101 13.56 -6.83 12.76
C LEU A 101 12.87 -7.65 13.85
N LEU A 102 12.60 -8.93 13.61
CA LEU A 102 11.99 -9.79 14.63
C LEU A 102 12.94 -10.07 15.81
N GLN A 103 14.24 -10.21 15.56
CA GLN A 103 15.23 -10.36 16.63
C GLN A 103 15.34 -9.08 17.48
N LYS A 104 15.37 -7.90 16.88
CA LYS A 104 15.52 -6.61 17.58
C LYS A 104 14.24 -6.14 18.28
N LEU A 105 13.09 -6.39 17.65
CA LEU A 105 11.81 -5.81 18.09
C LEU A 105 10.89 -6.84 18.75
N GLY A 106 11.11 -8.12 18.53
CA GLY A 106 10.30 -9.22 19.06
C GLY A 106 8.97 -9.43 18.32
N ARG A 107 8.42 -8.38 17.70
CA ARG A 107 7.12 -8.44 17.03
C ARG A 107 6.95 -7.36 15.96
N ILE A 108 6.03 -7.64 15.03
CA ILE A 108 5.41 -6.64 14.16
C ILE A 108 3.88 -6.81 14.28
N ASP A 109 3.17 -5.72 14.48
CA ASP A 109 1.71 -5.76 14.67
C ASP A 109 0.95 -5.43 13.38
N ILE A 110 1.51 -4.55 12.53
CA ILE A 110 0.91 -4.15 11.25
C ILE A 110 1.99 -4.18 10.17
N LEU A 111 1.69 -4.87 9.07
CA LEU A 111 2.49 -4.85 7.85
C LEU A 111 1.71 -4.14 6.73
N VAL A 112 2.28 -3.08 6.16
CA VAL A 112 1.73 -2.40 4.98
C VAL A 112 2.61 -2.69 3.77
N ASN A 113 2.16 -3.59 2.91
CA ASN A 113 2.77 -3.89 1.62
C ASN A 113 2.33 -2.83 0.60
N ASN A 114 3.17 -1.81 0.42
CA ASN A 114 2.88 -0.71 -0.49
C ASN A 114 3.92 -0.58 -1.61
N ALA A 115 5.10 -1.15 -1.48
CA ALA A 115 6.13 -1.11 -2.51
C ALA A 115 5.58 -1.64 -3.85
N GLY A 116 5.79 -0.87 -4.93
CA GLY A 116 5.33 -1.24 -6.25
C GLY A 116 5.60 -0.18 -7.29
N PHE A 117 5.63 -0.59 -8.54
CA PHE A 117 5.70 0.29 -9.70
C PHE A 117 4.94 -0.31 -10.87
N GLY A 118 4.77 0.47 -11.94
CA GLY A 118 4.14 0.04 -13.17
C GLY A 118 4.84 0.62 -14.38
N ALA A 119 4.39 0.21 -15.55
CA ALA A 119 4.84 0.70 -16.85
C ALA A 119 3.64 0.93 -17.75
N LEU A 120 3.77 1.86 -18.70
CA LEU A 120 2.80 2.14 -19.74
C LEU A 120 3.39 1.79 -21.10
N ARG A 121 3.23 0.53 -21.53
CA ARG A 121 3.70 -0.02 -22.81
C ARG A 121 2.77 -1.13 -23.29
N TYR A 122 2.57 -1.23 -24.60
CA TYR A 122 1.96 -2.43 -25.18
C TYR A 122 2.84 -3.65 -24.96
N VAL A 123 2.24 -4.82 -24.76
CA VAL A 123 2.97 -6.08 -24.47
C VAL A 123 4.03 -6.40 -25.52
N GLY A 124 3.73 -6.16 -26.81
CA GLY A 124 4.70 -6.42 -27.88
C GLY A 124 5.94 -5.50 -27.88
N ALA A 125 5.90 -4.39 -27.09
CA ALA A 125 7.02 -3.46 -26.95
C ALA A 125 7.61 -3.46 -25.52
N GLN A 126 7.10 -4.32 -24.65
CA GLN A 126 7.55 -4.42 -23.26
C GLN A 126 8.57 -5.57 -23.13
N GLU A 127 9.76 -5.27 -22.61
CA GLU A 127 10.78 -6.26 -22.37
C GLU A 127 10.34 -7.25 -21.27
N ILE A 128 10.72 -8.52 -21.41
CA ILE A 128 10.39 -9.56 -20.42
C ILE A 128 10.95 -9.21 -19.04
N ASP A 129 12.19 -8.71 -18.97
CA ASP A 129 12.82 -8.29 -17.71
C ASP A 129 11.99 -7.20 -16.99
N GLU A 130 11.32 -6.31 -17.75
CA GLU A 130 10.44 -5.27 -17.19
C GLU A 130 9.17 -5.90 -16.61
N ILE A 131 8.57 -6.87 -17.31
CA ILE A 131 7.40 -7.63 -16.83
C ILE A 131 7.74 -8.38 -15.54
N GLU A 132 8.86 -9.08 -15.52
CA GLU A 132 9.35 -9.82 -14.36
C GLU A 132 9.65 -8.88 -13.19
N ALA A 133 10.31 -7.75 -13.43
CA ALA A 133 10.62 -6.77 -12.40
C ALA A 133 9.33 -6.19 -11.74
N ILE A 134 8.27 -5.97 -12.52
CA ILE A 134 6.96 -5.56 -12.00
C ILE A 134 6.37 -6.65 -11.11
N MET A 135 6.39 -7.91 -11.55
CA MET A 135 5.89 -9.05 -10.77
C MET A 135 6.71 -9.26 -9.51
N HIS A 136 8.04 -9.24 -9.62
CA HIS A 136 8.94 -9.42 -8.47
C HIS A 136 8.74 -8.34 -7.40
N THR A 137 8.57 -7.09 -7.80
CA THR A 137 8.37 -6.00 -6.83
C THR A 137 6.96 -6.01 -6.24
N ASN A 138 5.92 -6.03 -7.11
CA ASN A 138 4.54 -5.82 -6.67
C ASN A 138 3.97 -7.05 -5.98
N TYR A 139 4.14 -8.23 -6.57
CA TYR A 139 3.54 -9.46 -6.08
C TYR A 139 4.50 -10.25 -5.18
N PHE A 140 5.66 -10.68 -5.69
CA PHE A 140 6.56 -11.50 -4.88
C PHE A 140 7.11 -10.74 -3.68
N GLY A 141 7.41 -9.45 -3.80
CA GLY A 141 7.84 -8.62 -2.68
C GLY A 141 6.80 -8.56 -1.57
N MET A 142 5.51 -8.43 -1.91
CA MET A 142 4.40 -8.54 -0.96
C MET A 142 4.35 -9.91 -0.30
N VAL A 143 4.49 -11.00 -1.10
CA VAL A 143 4.47 -12.38 -0.59
C VAL A 143 5.64 -12.61 0.37
N TYR A 144 6.85 -12.17 0.03
CA TYR A 144 8.04 -12.36 0.87
C TYR A 144 7.87 -11.62 2.21
N CYS A 145 7.45 -10.36 2.20
CA CYS A 145 7.22 -9.59 3.42
C CYS A 145 6.11 -10.22 4.27
N THR A 146 5.03 -10.67 3.65
CA THR A 146 3.95 -11.39 4.34
C THR A 146 4.46 -12.64 5.02
N LYS A 147 5.17 -13.52 4.30
CA LYS A 147 5.71 -14.79 4.82
C LYS A 147 6.65 -14.59 6.01
N VAL A 148 7.48 -13.55 5.96
CA VAL A 148 8.48 -13.27 7.01
C VAL A 148 7.81 -12.91 8.34
N PHE A 149 6.72 -12.14 8.33
CA PHE A 149 6.07 -11.67 9.57
C PHE A 149 4.87 -12.51 10.00
N LEU A 150 4.25 -13.26 9.09
CA LEU A 150 3.00 -13.98 9.34
C LEU A 150 3.09 -14.96 10.49
N ASN A 151 4.14 -15.80 10.56
CA ASN A 151 4.29 -16.80 11.61
C ASN A 151 4.36 -16.16 13.01
N SER A 152 5.05 -15.02 13.15
CA SER A 152 5.08 -14.26 14.40
C SER A 152 3.72 -13.69 14.76
N MET A 153 2.92 -13.25 13.80
CA MET A 153 1.55 -12.79 14.04
C MET A 153 0.63 -13.94 14.44
N LEU A 154 0.71 -15.08 13.77
CA LEU A 154 -0.07 -16.29 14.09
C LEU A 154 0.21 -16.81 15.50
N SER A 155 1.49 -16.92 15.88
CA SER A 155 1.88 -17.38 17.23
C SER A 155 1.32 -16.49 18.34
N ARG A 156 1.22 -15.19 18.10
CA ARG A 156 0.65 -14.21 19.03
C ARG A 156 -0.86 -14.05 18.91
N ARG A 157 -1.49 -14.71 17.93
CA ARG A 157 -2.91 -14.58 17.59
C ARG A 157 -3.34 -13.11 17.40
N THR A 158 -2.44 -12.29 16.90
CA THR A 158 -2.69 -10.85 16.65
C THR A 158 -1.77 -10.33 15.59
N GLY A 159 -2.32 -9.60 14.64
CA GLY A 159 -1.58 -8.96 13.55
C GLY A 159 -2.54 -8.47 12.46
N HIS A 160 -2.07 -7.55 11.63
CA HIS A 160 -2.83 -7.11 10.49
C HIS A 160 -1.92 -6.83 9.29
N ILE A 161 -2.28 -7.36 8.14
CA ILE A 161 -1.59 -7.15 6.87
C ILE A 161 -2.47 -6.26 5.99
N VAL A 162 -1.90 -5.17 5.47
CA VAL A 162 -2.59 -4.29 4.52
C VAL A 162 -1.82 -4.29 3.22
N ASN A 163 -2.44 -4.76 2.15
CA ASN A 163 -1.87 -4.82 0.81
C ASN A 163 -2.42 -3.67 -0.05
N ILE A 164 -1.55 -2.81 -0.56
CA ILE A 164 -1.94 -1.73 -1.46
C ILE A 164 -1.96 -2.26 -2.89
N ALA A 165 -3.16 -2.65 -3.33
CA ALA A 165 -3.39 -3.09 -4.71
C ALA A 165 -3.69 -1.88 -5.63
N SER A 166 -4.75 -1.95 -6.38
CA SER A 166 -5.30 -0.90 -7.26
C SER A 166 -6.64 -1.39 -7.79
N VAL A 167 -7.48 -0.50 -8.31
CA VAL A 167 -8.61 -0.90 -9.16
C VAL A 167 -8.16 -1.66 -10.42
N ALA A 168 -6.89 -1.54 -10.80
CA ALA A 168 -6.26 -2.40 -11.81
C ALA A 168 -6.19 -3.89 -11.42
N ALA A 169 -6.50 -4.25 -10.19
CA ALA A 169 -6.76 -5.63 -9.76
C ALA A 169 -8.14 -6.16 -10.19
N SER A 170 -8.99 -5.30 -10.75
CA SER A 170 -10.35 -5.66 -11.22
C SER A 170 -10.59 -5.28 -12.67
N PHE A 171 -9.73 -4.44 -13.28
CA PHE A 171 -9.82 -4.00 -14.67
C PHE A 171 -8.52 -4.24 -15.43
N GLY A 172 -8.59 -4.87 -16.61
CA GLY A 172 -7.50 -4.89 -17.58
C GLY A 172 -7.40 -3.53 -18.28
N ILE A 173 -6.22 -2.94 -18.32
CA ILE A 173 -5.97 -1.61 -18.88
C ILE A 173 -4.97 -1.75 -20.02
N ALA A 174 -5.29 -1.25 -21.22
CA ALA A 174 -4.39 -1.27 -22.36
C ALA A 174 -3.07 -0.56 -22.01
N GLY A 175 -1.94 -1.15 -22.36
CA GLY A 175 -0.61 -0.64 -22.04
C GLY A 175 -0.14 -0.89 -20.61
N MET A 176 -0.93 -1.50 -19.74
CA MET A 176 -0.57 -1.80 -18.35
C MET A 176 -0.73 -3.29 -17.99
N ALA A 177 -0.57 -4.20 -18.95
CA ALA A 177 -0.86 -5.63 -18.76
C ALA A 177 -0.08 -6.24 -17.59
N ALA A 178 1.25 -6.07 -17.53
CA ALA A 178 2.08 -6.59 -16.45
C ALA A 178 1.69 -6.02 -15.09
N TYR A 179 1.39 -4.73 -15.03
CA TYR A 179 0.92 -4.08 -13.81
C TYR A 179 -0.43 -4.63 -13.35
N CYS A 180 -1.41 -4.71 -14.26
CA CYS A 180 -2.71 -5.32 -13.95
C CYS A 180 -2.55 -6.74 -13.45
N ALA A 181 -1.78 -7.59 -14.16
CA ALA A 181 -1.51 -8.96 -13.75
C ALA A 181 -0.96 -9.04 -12.33
N SER A 182 0.02 -8.18 -11.99
CA SER A 182 0.58 -8.14 -10.64
C SER A 182 -0.45 -7.76 -9.58
N LYS A 183 -1.37 -6.84 -9.90
CA LYS A 183 -2.41 -6.38 -8.96
C LYS A 183 -3.56 -7.40 -8.81
N TYR A 184 -3.92 -8.11 -9.89
CA TYR A 184 -4.83 -9.27 -9.82
C TYR A 184 -4.23 -10.39 -8.96
N ALA A 185 -2.95 -10.70 -9.13
CA ALA A 185 -2.25 -11.69 -8.31
C ALA A 185 -2.26 -11.31 -6.82
N MET A 186 -2.02 -10.02 -6.50
CA MET A 186 -2.12 -9.52 -5.12
C MET A 186 -3.51 -9.70 -4.53
N LEU A 187 -4.57 -9.42 -5.30
CA LEU A 187 -5.95 -9.56 -4.85
C LEU A 187 -6.28 -11.03 -4.57
N GLY A 188 -6.06 -11.93 -5.54
CA GLY A 188 -6.35 -13.35 -5.39
C GLY A 188 -5.57 -14.01 -4.25
N PHE A 189 -4.27 -13.67 -4.09
CA PHE A 189 -3.48 -14.12 -2.95
C PHE A 189 -4.07 -13.64 -1.61
N SER A 190 -4.50 -12.38 -1.56
CA SER A 190 -5.03 -11.80 -0.32
C SER A 190 -6.39 -12.37 0.05
N GLU A 191 -7.25 -12.66 -0.94
CA GLU A 191 -8.54 -13.33 -0.72
C GLU A 191 -8.35 -14.74 -0.18
N SER A 192 -7.45 -15.53 -0.77
CA SER A 192 -7.13 -16.87 -0.29
C SER A 192 -6.58 -16.84 1.14
N LEU A 193 -5.61 -15.96 1.39
CA LEU A 193 -5.02 -15.82 2.72
C LEU A 193 -6.05 -15.31 3.75
N HIS A 194 -7.01 -14.48 3.36
CA HIS A 194 -8.10 -14.07 4.26
C HIS A 194 -8.90 -15.27 4.80
N HIS A 195 -9.18 -16.24 3.94
CA HIS A 195 -9.89 -17.46 4.34
C HIS A 195 -9.01 -18.34 5.25
N GLU A 196 -7.72 -18.49 4.97
CA GLU A 196 -6.77 -19.23 5.82
C GLU A 196 -6.63 -18.61 7.22
N LEU A 197 -6.74 -17.28 7.33
CA LEU A 197 -6.58 -16.55 8.57
C LEU A 197 -7.85 -16.51 9.44
N HIS A 198 -8.96 -17.07 8.97
CA HIS A 198 -10.21 -17.08 9.75
C HIS A 198 -10.02 -17.73 11.12
N GLY A 199 -10.45 -17.06 12.18
CA GLY A 199 -10.32 -17.56 13.58
C GLY A 199 -8.92 -17.51 14.18
N THR A 200 -7.87 -17.09 13.44
CA THR A 200 -6.49 -17.03 13.94
C THR A 200 -6.18 -15.79 14.79
N GLY A 201 -6.99 -14.75 14.71
CA GLY A 201 -6.73 -13.43 15.30
C GLY A 201 -5.85 -12.53 14.45
N VAL A 202 -5.42 -12.99 13.27
CA VAL A 202 -4.68 -12.19 12.27
C VAL A 202 -5.62 -11.77 11.15
N GLY A 203 -5.56 -10.49 10.75
CA GLY A 203 -6.37 -9.96 9.66
C GLY A 203 -5.55 -9.61 8.43
N ILE A 204 -6.22 -9.57 7.28
CA ILE A 204 -5.67 -9.03 6.04
C ILE A 204 -6.69 -8.12 5.37
N THR A 205 -6.22 -7.02 4.77
CA THR A 205 -7.06 -6.10 3.99
C THR A 205 -6.35 -5.68 2.72
N VAL A 206 -7.07 -5.69 1.61
CA VAL A 206 -6.63 -5.10 0.35
C VAL A 206 -7.19 -3.68 0.24
N VAL A 207 -6.35 -2.70 -0.06
CA VAL A 207 -6.77 -1.34 -0.40
C VAL A 207 -6.55 -1.13 -1.88
N SER A 208 -7.64 -0.89 -2.62
CA SER A 208 -7.68 -0.79 -4.09
C SER A 208 -8.00 0.65 -4.52
N PRO A 209 -7.01 1.57 -4.59
CA PRO A 209 -7.24 2.93 -5.05
C PRO A 209 -7.32 3.00 -6.59
N ILE A 210 -7.99 4.05 -7.10
CA ILE A 210 -7.79 4.56 -8.46
C ILE A 210 -6.45 5.29 -8.56
N GLY A 211 -6.18 5.99 -9.68
CA GLY A 211 -4.98 6.82 -9.85
C GLY A 211 -4.76 7.78 -8.67
N VAL A 212 -3.52 7.86 -8.17
CA VAL A 212 -3.13 8.69 -7.02
C VAL A 212 -2.02 9.65 -7.45
N LYS A 213 -2.13 10.93 -7.08
CA LYS A 213 -1.11 11.97 -7.35
C LYS A 213 0.18 11.69 -6.57
N THR A 214 1.08 10.95 -7.19
CA THR A 214 2.37 10.53 -6.62
C THR A 214 3.43 10.50 -7.70
N ASN A 215 4.68 10.29 -7.32
CA ASN A 215 5.78 10.05 -8.28
C ASN A 215 5.71 8.68 -8.99
N PHE A 216 4.62 7.92 -8.81
CA PHE A 216 4.43 6.62 -9.46
C PHE A 216 4.51 6.71 -10.98
N PHE A 217 3.96 7.76 -11.56
CA PHE A 217 3.97 8.00 -13.01
C PHE A 217 5.21 8.77 -13.49
N ASN A 218 6.03 9.30 -12.58
CA ASN A 218 7.24 10.07 -12.90
C ASN A 218 8.48 9.16 -12.91
N ASN A 219 8.43 8.09 -13.69
CA ASN A 219 9.54 7.17 -13.87
C ASN A 219 9.77 6.85 -15.35
N LYS A 220 10.92 6.26 -15.68
CA LYS A 220 11.31 5.93 -17.06
C LYS A 220 10.34 5.02 -17.82
N PHE A 221 9.45 4.34 -17.11
CA PHE A 221 8.47 3.40 -17.66
C PHE A 221 7.14 4.08 -18.05
N PHE A 222 6.98 5.38 -17.72
CA PHE A 222 5.84 6.21 -18.13
C PHE A 222 6.37 7.41 -18.94
N PRO A 223 6.56 7.28 -20.26
CA PRO A 223 7.21 8.31 -21.08
C PRO A 223 6.36 9.58 -21.18
N GLY A 224 6.46 10.47 -20.18
CA GLY A 224 5.79 11.77 -20.12
C GLY A 224 4.26 11.75 -20.05
N ARG A 225 3.64 10.59 -19.85
CA ARG A 225 2.17 10.45 -19.83
C ARG A 225 1.69 9.94 -18.48
N ILE A 226 0.67 10.58 -17.93
CA ILE A 226 -0.05 10.13 -16.73
C ILE A 226 -1.40 9.58 -17.19
N PRO A 227 -1.57 8.24 -17.21
CA PRO A 227 -2.86 7.67 -17.56
C PRO A 227 -3.90 8.04 -16.50
N ASN A 228 -4.97 8.69 -16.91
CA ASN A 228 -6.06 9.10 -16.05
C ASN A 228 -7.40 8.54 -16.56
N TYR A 229 -7.59 7.24 -16.37
CA TYR A 229 -8.75 6.50 -16.87
C TYR A 229 -10.07 6.85 -16.17
N THR A 230 -10.01 7.47 -15.01
CA THR A 230 -11.19 7.80 -14.19
C THR A 230 -11.53 9.29 -14.21
N GLY A 231 -10.72 10.13 -14.87
CA GLY A 231 -10.85 11.59 -14.80
C GLY A 231 -10.49 12.19 -13.42
N LEU A 232 -10.25 11.34 -12.42
CA LEU A 232 -9.97 11.74 -11.04
C LEU A 232 -8.67 11.11 -10.54
N MET A 233 -7.82 11.95 -9.95
CA MET A 233 -6.60 11.53 -9.25
C MET A 233 -6.74 11.82 -7.76
N LEU A 234 -6.60 10.79 -6.93
CA LEU A 234 -6.69 10.92 -5.47
C LEU A 234 -5.44 11.59 -4.88
N ASN A 235 -5.61 12.20 -3.71
CA ASN A 235 -4.50 12.60 -2.87
C ASN A 235 -3.99 11.37 -2.07
N PRO A 236 -2.67 11.18 -1.89
CA PRO A 236 -2.12 10.12 -1.04
C PRO A 236 -2.76 10.04 0.35
N LYS A 237 -3.12 11.18 0.94
CA LYS A 237 -3.79 11.26 2.24
C LYS A 237 -5.16 10.57 2.26
N THR A 238 -5.88 10.55 1.14
CA THR A 238 -7.17 9.84 1.03
C THR A 238 -6.97 8.33 1.12
N VAL A 239 -5.96 7.81 0.43
CA VAL A 239 -5.62 6.38 0.48
C VAL A 239 -5.07 6.00 1.84
N SER A 240 -4.20 6.82 2.41
CA SER A 240 -3.65 6.60 3.76
C SER A 240 -4.75 6.51 4.82
N ARG A 241 -5.77 7.37 4.76
CA ARG A 241 -6.94 7.28 5.67
C ARG A 241 -7.65 5.93 5.56
N SER A 242 -7.73 5.35 4.36
CA SER A 242 -8.31 4.02 4.16
C SER A 242 -7.44 2.93 4.77
N VAL A 243 -6.10 3.03 4.67
CA VAL A 243 -5.14 2.14 5.34
C VAL A 243 -5.28 2.21 6.86
N ILE A 244 -5.31 3.41 7.43
CA ILE A 244 -5.52 3.65 8.86
C ILE A 244 -6.86 3.07 9.33
N SER A 245 -7.93 3.28 8.57
CA SER A 245 -9.26 2.72 8.86
C SER A 245 -9.26 1.20 8.81
N ALA A 246 -8.64 0.60 7.78
CA ALA A 246 -8.46 -0.84 7.64
C ALA A 246 -7.74 -1.44 8.85
N SER A 247 -6.68 -0.77 9.30
CA SER A 247 -5.87 -1.22 10.45
C SER A 247 -6.63 -1.15 11.79
N CYS A 248 -7.73 -0.43 11.84
CA CYS A 248 -8.60 -0.35 13.02
C CYS A 248 -9.80 -1.29 12.95
N SER A 249 -10.29 -1.57 11.74
CA SER A 249 -11.46 -2.41 11.46
C SER A 249 -11.20 -3.18 10.17
N PRO A 250 -10.59 -4.38 10.28
CA PRO A 250 -10.23 -5.19 9.12
C PRO A 250 -11.43 -5.49 8.24
N ARG A 251 -11.24 -5.38 6.92
CA ARG A 251 -12.19 -5.74 5.87
C ARG A 251 -11.40 -6.39 4.74
N LEU A 252 -11.99 -7.36 4.05
CA LEU A 252 -11.27 -8.04 2.97
C LEU A 252 -10.77 -7.03 1.92
N GLU A 253 -11.63 -6.14 1.44
CA GLU A 253 -11.26 -5.13 0.45
C GLU A 253 -11.89 -3.76 0.71
N ILE A 254 -11.11 -2.71 0.48
CA ILE A 254 -11.54 -1.30 0.49
C ILE A 254 -11.18 -0.68 -0.86
N VAL A 255 -12.19 -0.46 -1.70
CA VAL A 255 -12.05 0.27 -2.98
C VAL A 255 -12.12 1.78 -2.71
N VAL A 256 -11.17 2.55 -3.25
CA VAL A 256 -11.06 4.00 -3.01
C VAL A 256 -11.05 4.75 -4.35
N PRO A 257 -12.06 5.57 -4.61
CA PRO A 257 -13.26 5.85 -3.83
C PRO A 257 -14.28 4.69 -3.90
N PHE A 258 -15.14 4.59 -2.90
CA PHE A 258 -16.03 3.43 -2.71
C PHE A 258 -17.01 3.19 -3.86
N TYR A 259 -17.45 4.24 -4.54
CA TYR A 259 -18.43 4.15 -5.64
C TYR A 259 -17.88 3.39 -6.88
N ILE A 260 -16.57 3.27 -7.03
CA ILE A 260 -15.95 2.43 -8.08
C ILE A 260 -16.33 0.96 -7.93
N ARG A 261 -16.74 0.54 -6.74
CA ARG A 261 -17.24 -0.81 -6.49
C ARG A 261 -18.44 -1.16 -7.37
N ALA A 262 -19.29 -0.18 -7.68
CA ALA A 262 -20.41 -0.37 -8.63
C ALA A 262 -19.91 -0.69 -10.05
N ALA A 263 -18.85 -0.02 -10.51
CA ALA A 263 -18.26 -0.30 -11.82
C ALA A 263 -17.58 -1.67 -11.86
N ILE A 264 -16.92 -2.09 -10.77
CA ILE A 264 -16.35 -3.45 -10.65
C ILE A 264 -17.47 -4.49 -10.70
N TRP A 265 -18.52 -4.30 -9.92
CA TRP A 265 -19.69 -5.20 -9.93
C TRP A 265 -20.31 -5.30 -11.34
N LEU A 266 -20.54 -4.17 -12.00
CA LEU A 266 -21.10 -4.12 -13.34
C LEU A 266 -20.22 -4.86 -14.35
N LYS A 267 -18.90 -4.69 -14.29
CA LYS A 267 -17.93 -5.41 -15.13
C LYS A 267 -17.98 -6.91 -14.89
N CYS A 268 -18.10 -7.35 -13.65
CA CYS A 268 -18.17 -8.78 -13.32
C CYS A 268 -19.51 -9.42 -13.77
N THR A 269 -20.61 -8.65 -13.73
CA THR A 269 -21.96 -9.14 -14.10
C THR A 269 -22.19 -9.10 -15.62
N LEU A 270 -21.68 -8.05 -16.29
CA LEU A 270 -21.89 -7.81 -17.73
C LEU A 270 -20.54 -7.63 -18.47
N PRO A 271 -19.65 -8.65 -18.42
CA PRO A 271 -18.28 -8.51 -18.94
C PRO A 271 -18.22 -8.18 -20.44
N TYR A 272 -19.11 -8.78 -21.24
CA TYR A 272 -19.14 -8.56 -22.68
C TYR A 272 -19.58 -7.16 -23.10
N LEU A 273 -20.30 -6.45 -22.24
CA LEU A 273 -20.73 -5.07 -22.47
C LEU A 273 -19.68 -4.07 -21.95
N ILE A 274 -19.11 -4.32 -20.78
CA ILE A 274 -18.24 -3.37 -20.12
C ILE A 274 -16.78 -3.44 -20.61
N ASN A 275 -16.24 -4.64 -20.89
CA ASN A 275 -14.86 -4.76 -21.37
C ASN A 275 -14.57 -4.00 -22.67
N PRO A 276 -15.44 -3.98 -23.71
CA PRO A 276 -15.21 -3.16 -24.89
C PRO A 276 -15.13 -1.65 -24.58
N LEU A 277 -15.95 -1.16 -23.66
CA LEU A 277 -15.92 0.24 -23.21
C LEU A 277 -14.59 0.58 -22.51
N VAL A 278 -14.18 -0.27 -21.55
CA VAL A 278 -12.90 -0.13 -20.85
C VAL A 278 -11.74 -0.18 -21.86
N GLY A 279 -11.78 -1.11 -22.82
CA GLY A 279 -10.77 -1.24 -23.87
C GLY A 279 -10.69 0.01 -24.73
N THR A 280 -11.82 0.58 -25.12
CA THR A 280 -11.85 1.81 -25.94
C THR A 280 -11.31 3.02 -25.17
N LEU A 281 -11.74 3.20 -23.91
CA LEU A 281 -11.26 4.28 -23.05
C LEU A 281 -9.74 4.19 -22.78
N SER A 282 -9.25 2.98 -22.50
CA SER A 282 -7.83 2.79 -22.21
C SER A 282 -6.94 2.99 -23.46
N ARG A 283 -7.39 2.52 -24.64
CA ARG A 283 -6.65 2.77 -25.91
C ARG A 283 -6.58 4.23 -26.29
N LYS A 284 -7.65 5.01 -26.08
CA LYS A 284 -7.60 6.47 -26.33
C LYS A 284 -6.48 7.15 -25.57
N GLN A 285 -6.14 6.71 -24.40
CA GLN A 285 -5.06 7.28 -23.59
C GLN A 285 -3.65 6.81 -24.02
N MET A 286 -3.57 5.74 -24.80
CA MET A 286 -2.31 5.27 -25.39
C MET A 286 -1.94 6.03 -26.67
N ASN A 287 -2.94 6.53 -27.40
CA ASN A 287 -2.78 7.11 -28.76
C ASN A 287 -2.74 8.66 -28.78
N VAL A 288 -2.78 9.32 -27.63
CA VAL A 288 -2.71 10.81 -27.53
C VAL A 288 -1.30 11.30 -27.32
#